data_a432ef355cdf313acd754c6ed78d4424
#
_entry.id   a432ef355cdf313acd754c6ed78d4424
#
_cell.length_a   1.000
_cell.length_b   1.000
_cell.length_c   1.000
_cell.angle_alpha   90.00
_cell.angle_beta   90.00
_cell.angle_gamma   90.00
#
_symmetry.space_group_name_H-M   'P 1'
#
loop_
_entity.id
_entity.type
_entity.pdbx_description
1 polymer ?
#
loop_
_entity_poly.entity_id
_entity_poly.type
_entity_poly.pdbx_seq_one_letter_code
_entity_poly.pdbx_strand_id
1 'polypeptide(L)'
;VRSLHADAAQWNGYCSPKGRLLGNFLLWRQGEDYCLQLSGDILPGVLKRLSMFILRAKVQGRDASDESVRLVVAGKQAVATVSAAMGVVPDAAMRSAACEAGHVVRVGDDKFVLAIIPDRAAAVWQALRQSATPVGAPVWDWLRLNAGIPMIVAATQEQFVPQMVNFEVIGGVSFQKGCYPGQEI
;
A
#
# COMPACT_ATOMS: atom_id res chain seq x y z
N VAL A 1 0.96 12.65 4.59
CA VAL A 1 2.34 12.14 4.65
C VAL A 1 3.11 12.73 5.83
N ARG A 2 3.10 14.06 6.05
CA ARG A 2 3.83 14.70 7.17
C ARG A 2 3.49 14.17 8.56
N SER A 3 2.28 13.66 8.77
CA SER A 3 1.77 13.12 10.05
C SER A 3 1.80 11.59 10.12
N LEU A 4 2.42 10.90 9.16
CA LEU A 4 2.51 9.45 9.20
C LEU A 4 3.51 9.02 10.28
N HIS A 5 3.01 8.40 11.34
CA HIS A 5 3.84 7.81 12.39
C HIS A 5 4.65 6.63 11.86
N ALA A 6 5.73 6.26 12.56
CA ALA A 6 6.64 5.21 12.12
C ALA A 6 5.96 3.83 11.98
N ASP A 7 4.95 3.59 12.79
CA ASP A 7 4.16 2.35 12.85
C ASP A 7 2.82 2.42 12.11
N ALA A 8 2.59 3.50 11.35
CA ALA A 8 1.33 3.70 10.65
C ALA A 8 1.44 3.35 9.16
N ALA A 9 0.31 2.97 8.58
CA ALA A 9 0.10 2.91 7.15
C ALA A 9 -1.11 3.76 6.78
N GLN A 10 -1.21 4.18 5.52
CA GLN A 10 -2.38 4.92 5.04
C GLN A 10 -2.58 4.73 3.54
N TRP A 11 -3.83 4.81 3.10
CA TRP A 11 -4.16 4.94 1.70
C TRP A 11 -4.00 6.38 1.25
N ASN A 12 -3.45 6.58 0.05
CA ASN A 12 -3.25 7.90 -0.54
C ASN A 12 -3.63 7.89 -2.02
N GLY A 13 -4.25 8.99 -2.45
CA GLY A 13 -4.50 9.27 -3.85
C GLY A 13 -3.54 10.34 -4.36
N TYR A 14 -3.07 10.18 -5.59
CA TYR A 14 -2.34 11.19 -6.34
C TYR A 14 -3.21 11.67 -7.49
N CYS A 15 -3.57 12.94 -7.47
CA CYS A 15 -4.50 13.53 -8.43
C CYS A 15 -3.80 14.43 -9.45
N SER A 16 -4.39 14.53 -10.63
CA SER A 16 -4.06 15.56 -11.62
C SER A 16 -4.58 16.94 -11.17
N PRO A 17 -4.18 18.04 -11.84
CA PRO A 17 -4.75 19.36 -11.56
C PRO A 17 -6.27 19.46 -11.74
N LYS A 18 -6.88 18.51 -12.44
CA LYS A 18 -8.32 18.38 -12.61
C LYS A 18 -9.00 17.56 -11.49
N GLY A 19 -8.27 17.22 -10.41
CA GLY A 19 -8.78 16.42 -9.31
C GLY A 19 -8.97 14.94 -9.58
N ARG A 20 -8.57 14.44 -10.75
CA ARG A 20 -8.73 13.04 -11.13
C ARG A 20 -7.55 12.20 -10.72
N LEU A 21 -7.79 10.97 -10.25
CA LEU A 21 -6.76 10.06 -9.78
C LEU A 21 -5.82 9.63 -10.92
N LEU A 22 -4.54 9.95 -10.74
CA LEU A 22 -3.42 9.42 -11.53
C LEU A 22 -2.90 8.10 -10.98
N GLY A 23 -3.15 7.86 -9.69
CA GLY A 23 -2.79 6.64 -9.00
C GLY A 23 -3.27 6.68 -7.57
N ASN A 24 -3.34 5.52 -6.96
CA ASN A 24 -3.52 5.37 -5.52
C ASN A 24 -2.49 4.37 -5.00
N PHE A 25 -2.14 4.50 -3.75
CA PHE A 25 -1.09 3.68 -3.14
C PHE A 25 -1.29 3.48 -1.65
N LEU A 26 -0.83 2.33 -1.19
CA LEU A 26 -0.61 2.05 0.22
C LEU A 26 0.74 2.65 0.60
N LEU A 27 0.77 3.48 1.62
CA LEU A 27 1.95 4.17 2.13
C LEU A 27 2.27 3.69 3.54
N TRP A 28 3.54 3.39 3.81
CA TRP A 28 4.07 3.14 5.16
C TRP A 28 5.49 3.66 5.28
N ARG A 29 6.03 3.69 6.49
CA ARG A 29 7.44 4.04 6.72
C ARG A 29 8.29 2.78 6.90
N GLN A 30 9.50 2.83 6.37
CA GLN A 30 10.54 1.84 6.60
C GLN A 30 11.83 2.59 6.99
N GLY A 31 12.06 2.70 8.30
CA GLY A 31 13.11 3.59 8.82
C GLY A 31 12.81 5.05 8.45
N GLU A 32 13.74 5.70 7.78
CA GLU A 32 13.60 7.09 7.30
C GLU A 32 12.88 7.18 5.93
N ASP A 33 12.71 6.05 5.24
CA ASP A 33 12.10 6.01 3.92
C ASP A 33 10.58 5.90 3.98
N TYR A 34 9.93 6.39 2.92
CA TYR A 34 8.51 6.19 2.65
C TYR A 34 8.34 5.19 1.52
N CYS A 35 7.68 4.08 1.80
CA CYS A 35 7.36 3.04 0.83
C CYS A 35 5.95 3.27 0.27
N LEU A 36 5.84 3.32 -1.06
CA LEU A 36 4.59 3.48 -1.78
C LEU A 36 4.34 2.23 -2.62
N GLN A 37 3.28 1.49 -2.31
CA GLN A 37 2.85 0.35 -3.12
C GLN A 37 1.66 0.75 -3.99
N LEU A 38 1.87 0.69 -5.31
CA LEU A 38 0.88 1.04 -6.33
C LEU A 38 0.88 0.01 -7.46
N SER A 39 0.01 0.17 -8.46
CA SER A 39 0.02 -0.69 -9.64
C SER A 39 1.31 -0.51 -10.44
N GLY A 40 1.93 -1.62 -10.86
CA GLY A 40 3.22 -1.60 -11.55
C GLY A 40 3.16 -0.95 -12.92
N ASP A 41 2.02 -1.02 -13.61
CA ASP A 41 1.82 -0.45 -14.95
C ASP A 41 1.82 1.09 -14.95
N ILE A 42 1.50 1.74 -13.84
CA ILE A 42 1.54 3.20 -13.69
C ILE A 42 2.79 3.72 -12.97
N LEU A 43 3.57 2.82 -12.35
CA LEU A 43 4.72 3.19 -11.50
C LEU A 43 5.71 4.11 -12.23
N PRO A 44 6.19 3.82 -13.46
CA PRO A 44 7.17 4.69 -14.12
C PRO A 44 6.64 6.10 -14.36
N GLY A 45 5.38 6.25 -14.74
CA GLY A 45 4.72 7.54 -14.97
C GLY A 45 4.55 8.34 -13.69
N VAL A 46 4.11 7.69 -12.62
CA VAL A 46 3.92 8.30 -11.29
C VAL A 46 5.27 8.73 -10.73
N LEU A 47 6.29 7.86 -10.76
CA LEU A 47 7.63 8.18 -10.28
C LEU A 47 8.24 9.36 -11.01
N LYS A 48 8.20 9.38 -12.35
CA LYS A 48 8.66 10.50 -13.17
C LYS A 48 7.97 11.80 -12.77
N ARG A 49 6.64 11.75 -12.59
CA ARG A 49 5.86 12.94 -12.23
C ARG A 49 6.17 13.44 -10.82
N LEU A 50 6.28 12.56 -9.84
CA LEU A 50 6.68 12.94 -8.47
C LEU A 50 8.07 13.58 -8.47
N SER A 51 9.01 13.01 -9.21
CA SER A 51 10.39 13.51 -9.30
C SER A 51 10.47 14.94 -9.85
N MET A 52 9.56 15.35 -10.75
CA MET A 52 9.52 16.73 -11.26
C MET A 52 9.19 17.78 -10.20
N PHE A 53 8.56 17.38 -9.09
CA PHE A 53 8.20 18.28 -7.98
C PHE A 53 9.21 18.25 -6.83
N ILE A 54 10.26 17.43 -6.93
CA ILE A 54 11.38 17.44 -5.98
C ILE A 54 12.37 18.53 -6.38
N LEU A 55 12.12 19.77 -5.93
CA LEU A 55 12.93 20.92 -6.35
C LEU A 55 14.12 21.14 -5.40
N ARG A 56 13.82 21.48 -4.14
CA ARG A 56 14.83 21.82 -3.11
C ARG A 56 14.83 20.85 -1.92
N ALA A 57 13.90 19.89 -1.92
CA ALA A 57 13.84 18.88 -0.87
C ALA A 57 14.98 17.88 -1.04
N LYS A 58 15.62 17.50 0.06
CA LYS A 58 16.61 16.41 0.09
C LYS A 58 15.90 15.06 0.09
N VAL A 59 15.16 14.78 -0.99
CA VAL A 59 14.37 13.56 -1.18
C VAL A 59 14.70 12.98 -2.55
N GLN A 60 14.78 11.66 -2.65
CA GLN A 60 14.97 10.94 -3.90
C GLN A 60 13.88 9.87 -4.02
N GLY A 61 13.19 9.84 -5.15
CA GLY A 61 12.27 8.75 -5.50
C GLY A 61 12.99 7.74 -6.38
N ARG A 62 12.74 6.44 -6.12
CA ARG A 62 13.28 5.34 -6.91
C ARG A 62 12.29 4.19 -7.00
N ASP A 63 12.41 3.38 -8.04
CA ASP A 63 11.74 2.11 -8.14
C ASP A 63 12.46 1.09 -7.24
N ALA A 64 11.71 0.49 -6.31
CA ALA A 64 12.18 -0.51 -5.36
C ALA A 64 11.44 -1.85 -5.56
N SER A 65 10.89 -2.09 -6.76
CA SER A 65 10.08 -3.28 -7.04
C SER A 65 10.84 -4.58 -6.81
N ASP A 66 12.11 -4.61 -7.15
CA ASP A 66 12.96 -5.80 -7.02
C ASP A 66 13.55 -5.98 -5.60
N GLU A 67 13.38 -4.99 -4.71
CA GLU A 67 13.94 -5.04 -3.35
C GLU A 67 13.08 -5.82 -2.37
N SER A 68 11.88 -6.23 -2.76
CA SER A 68 11.03 -7.05 -1.91
C SER A 68 9.99 -7.86 -2.68
N VAL A 69 9.75 -9.06 -2.19
CA VAL A 69 8.65 -9.92 -2.63
C VAL A 69 7.38 -9.50 -1.90
N ARG A 70 6.30 -9.30 -2.65
CA ARG A 70 4.98 -8.95 -2.11
C ARG A 70 4.13 -10.19 -1.96
N LEU A 71 3.69 -10.46 -0.72
CA LEU A 71 2.70 -11.48 -0.43
C LEU A 71 1.52 -10.84 0.31
N VAL A 72 0.36 -11.46 0.18
CA VAL A 72 -0.83 -11.09 0.92
C VAL A 72 -1.32 -12.29 1.70
N VAL A 73 -1.68 -12.08 2.96
CA VAL A 73 -2.30 -13.09 3.81
C VAL A 73 -3.65 -12.56 4.27
N ALA A 74 -4.71 -13.36 4.09
CA ALA A 74 -6.05 -12.98 4.50
C ALA A 74 -6.84 -14.17 5.06
N GLY A 75 -7.81 -13.88 5.94
CA GLY A 75 -8.74 -14.83 6.50
C GLY A 75 -8.64 -14.93 8.02
N LYS A 76 -9.54 -15.71 8.61
CA LYS A 76 -9.73 -15.79 10.07
C LYS A 76 -8.45 -16.15 10.86
N GLN A 77 -7.53 -16.90 10.26
CA GLN A 77 -6.27 -17.31 10.88
C GLN A 77 -5.08 -16.41 10.50
N ALA A 78 -5.30 -15.35 9.71
CA ALA A 78 -4.23 -14.52 9.16
C ALA A 78 -3.31 -13.93 10.24
N VAL A 79 -3.86 -13.51 11.38
CA VAL A 79 -3.08 -12.99 12.51
C VAL A 79 -2.08 -14.03 13.02
N ALA A 80 -2.54 -15.24 13.32
CA ALA A 80 -1.68 -16.32 13.82
C ALA A 80 -0.67 -16.76 12.74
N THR A 81 -1.11 -16.88 11.50
CA THR A 81 -0.27 -17.26 10.35
C THR A 81 0.86 -16.26 10.11
N VAL A 82 0.54 -14.96 10.12
CA VAL A 82 1.55 -13.89 9.94
C VAL A 82 2.49 -13.82 11.13
N SER A 83 1.97 -13.96 12.36
CA SER A 83 2.79 -14.01 13.58
C SER A 83 3.82 -15.13 13.52
N ALA A 84 3.41 -16.33 13.14
CA ALA A 84 4.30 -17.48 13.04
C ALA A 84 5.37 -17.31 11.93
N ALA A 85 5.01 -16.71 10.80
CA ALA A 85 5.90 -16.58 9.65
C ALA A 85 6.84 -15.37 9.71
N MET A 86 6.38 -14.24 10.30
CA MET A 86 7.10 -12.97 10.31
C MET A 86 7.64 -12.58 11.70
N GLY A 87 7.18 -13.26 12.77
CA GLY A 87 7.57 -12.93 14.15
C GLY A 87 6.94 -11.65 14.69
N VAL A 88 6.17 -10.93 13.89
CA VAL A 88 5.52 -9.67 14.29
C VAL A 88 4.14 -9.53 13.62
N VAL A 89 3.21 -8.91 14.33
CA VAL A 89 1.89 -8.54 13.80
C VAL A 89 1.54 -7.14 14.29
N PRO A 90 1.20 -6.20 13.40
CA PRO A 90 0.64 -4.92 13.82
C PRO A 90 -0.68 -5.11 14.58
N ASP A 91 -0.86 -4.36 15.67
CA ASP A 91 -1.97 -4.50 16.62
C ASP A 91 -3.33 -4.08 16.06
N ALA A 92 -3.35 -3.16 15.10
CA ALA A 92 -4.59 -2.64 14.51
C ALA A 92 -4.48 -2.48 12.99
N ALA A 93 -5.63 -2.36 12.32
CA ALA A 93 -5.71 -1.99 10.91
C ALA A 93 -5.02 -0.64 10.65
N MET A 94 -4.40 -0.53 9.48
CA MET A 94 -3.60 0.61 9.04
C MET A 94 -2.39 0.89 9.96
N ARG A 95 -1.86 -0.16 10.59
CA ARG A 95 -0.57 -0.18 11.27
C ARG A 95 0.44 -1.01 10.49
N SER A 96 1.70 -0.73 10.73
CA SER A 96 2.82 -1.44 10.12
C SER A 96 3.91 -1.76 11.14
N ALA A 97 4.64 -2.85 10.91
CA ALA A 97 5.73 -3.26 11.75
C ALA A 97 6.87 -3.85 10.92
N ALA A 98 8.11 -3.49 11.26
CA ALA A 98 9.31 -4.08 10.69
C ALA A 98 9.72 -5.34 11.45
N CYS A 99 10.34 -6.28 10.75
CA CYS A 99 10.98 -7.46 11.31
C CYS A 99 12.22 -7.83 10.48
N GLU A 100 12.96 -8.86 10.91
CA GLU A 100 14.15 -9.32 10.19
C GLU A 100 13.85 -9.78 8.74
N ALA A 101 12.66 -10.32 8.48
CA ALA A 101 12.26 -10.79 7.16
C ALA A 101 11.73 -9.67 6.24
N GLY A 102 11.51 -8.46 6.75
CA GLY A 102 10.96 -7.34 5.99
C GLY A 102 9.93 -6.52 6.76
N HIS A 103 8.77 -6.27 6.15
CA HIS A 103 7.75 -5.40 6.72
C HIS A 103 6.37 -6.03 6.62
N VAL A 104 5.56 -5.85 7.66
CA VAL A 104 4.16 -6.28 7.72
C VAL A 104 3.28 -5.04 7.78
N VAL A 105 2.30 -4.93 6.89
CA VAL A 105 1.28 -3.89 6.92
C VAL A 105 -0.08 -4.55 7.10
N ARG A 106 -0.79 -4.22 8.17
CA ARG A 106 -2.15 -4.69 8.42
C ARG A 106 -3.14 -3.74 7.74
N VAL A 107 -3.78 -4.21 6.67
CA VAL A 107 -4.71 -3.40 5.86
C VAL A 107 -6.18 -3.63 6.21
N GLY A 108 -6.45 -4.51 7.15
CA GLY A 108 -7.78 -4.82 7.67
C GLY A 108 -7.66 -5.76 8.86
N ASP A 109 -8.77 -6.11 9.50
CA ASP A 109 -8.75 -6.95 10.71
C ASP A 109 -8.08 -8.30 10.48
N ASP A 110 -8.29 -8.87 9.30
CA ASP A 110 -7.84 -10.19 8.88
C ASP A 110 -7.03 -10.15 7.57
N LYS A 111 -6.46 -9.00 7.19
CA LYS A 111 -5.76 -8.81 5.91
C LYS A 111 -4.41 -8.12 6.12
N PHE A 112 -3.37 -8.72 5.56
CA PHE A 112 -1.99 -8.26 5.69
C PHE A 112 -1.30 -8.22 4.33
N VAL A 113 -0.51 -7.17 4.13
CA VAL A 113 0.45 -7.06 3.03
C VAL A 113 1.84 -7.25 3.62
N LEU A 114 2.60 -8.19 3.09
CA LEU A 114 3.95 -8.49 3.49
C LEU A 114 4.90 -7.99 2.40
N ALA A 115 5.88 -7.17 2.78
CA ALA A 115 6.99 -6.75 1.95
C ALA A 115 8.25 -7.46 2.45
N ILE A 116 8.61 -8.56 1.82
CA ILE A 116 9.62 -9.51 2.30
C ILE A 116 10.91 -9.30 1.52
N ILE A 117 12.05 -9.19 2.19
CA ILE A 117 13.35 -9.12 1.52
C ILE A 117 13.60 -10.42 0.73
N PRO A 118 14.16 -10.36 -0.49
CA PRO A 118 14.24 -11.50 -1.40
C PRO A 118 14.85 -12.75 -0.76
N ASP A 119 15.93 -12.59 -0.01
CA ASP A 119 16.66 -13.71 0.61
C ASP A 119 15.84 -14.47 1.67
N ARG A 120 14.81 -13.85 2.24
CA ARG A 120 13.90 -14.45 3.22
C ARG A 120 12.60 -14.98 2.61
N ALA A 121 12.32 -14.66 1.36
CA ALA A 121 11.01 -14.93 0.73
C ALA A 121 10.68 -16.44 0.71
N ALA A 122 11.64 -17.31 0.39
CA ALA A 122 11.43 -18.75 0.35
C ALA A 122 11.07 -19.31 1.74
N ALA A 123 11.80 -18.90 2.78
CA ALA A 123 11.56 -19.35 4.15
C ALA A 123 10.18 -18.87 4.67
N VAL A 124 9.84 -17.60 4.45
CA VAL A 124 8.54 -17.03 4.81
C VAL A 124 7.41 -17.75 4.07
N TRP A 125 7.58 -17.99 2.77
CA TRP A 125 6.59 -18.74 1.98
C TRP A 125 6.32 -20.13 2.55
N GLN A 126 7.38 -20.88 2.92
CA GLN A 126 7.22 -22.20 3.52
C GLN A 126 6.52 -22.13 4.89
N ALA A 127 6.84 -21.13 5.71
CA ALA A 127 6.16 -20.92 6.99
C ALA A 127 4.68 -20.62 6.83
N LEU A 128 4.32 -19.73 5.89
CA LEU A 128 2.93 -19.38 5.58
C LEU A 128 2.11 -20.60 5.13
N ARG A 129 2.70 -21.46 4.30
CA ARG A 129 2.05 -22.68 3.78
C ARG A 129 1.69 -23.72 4.84
N GLN A 130 2.22 -23.63 6.05
CA GLN A 130 1.86 -24.54 7.15
C GLN A 130 0.39 -24.33 7.61
N SER A 131 -0.14 -23.12 7.46
CA SER A 131 -1.48 -22.76 7.96
C SER A 131 -2.33 -21.96 6.97
N ALA A 132 -1.80 -21.65 5.78
CA ALA A 132 -2.53 -20.94 4.73
C ALA A 132 -2.50 -21.71 3.40
N THR A 133 -3.58 -21.63 2.65
CA THR A 133 -3.69 -22.18 1.30
C THR A 133 -3.17 -21.16 0.28
N PRO A 134 -2.18 -21.50 -0.55
CA PRO A 134 -1.73 -20.62 -1.64
C PRO A 134 -2.83 -20.39 -2.66
N VAL A 135 -3.03 -19.13 -3.02
CA VAL A 135 -4.01 -18.70 -4.03
C VAL A 135 -3.37 -17.67 -4.97
N GLY A 136 -3.98 -17.44 -6.12
CA GLY A 136 -3.49 -16.47 -7.10
C GLY A 136 -3.90 -15.02 -6.79
N ALA A 137 -3.25 -14.08 -7.45
CA ALA A 137 -3.54 -12.64 -7.35
C ALA A 137 -5.03 -12.26 -7.55
N PRO A 138 -5.82 -12.93 -8.42
CA PRO A 138 -7.25 -12.61 -8.56
C PRO A 138 -8.06 -12.72 -7.27
N VAL A 139 -7.65 -13.58 -6.33
CA VAL A 139 -8.31 -13.66 -5.00
C VAL A 139 -8.04 -12.39 -4.19
N TRP A 140 -6.83 -11.85 -4.26
CA TRP A 140 -6.53 -10.56 -3.63
C TRP A 140 -7.32 -9.42 -4.25
N ASP A 141 -7.45 -9.40 -5.57
CA ASP A 141 -8.26 -8.39 -6.26
C ASP A 141 -9.72 -8.45 -5.82
N TRP A 142 -10.27 -9.65 -5.71
CA TRP A 142 -11.61 -9.85 -5.17
C TRP A 142 -11.74 -9.36 -3.71
N LEU A 143 -10.79 -9.68 -2.85
CA LEU A 143 -10.78 -9.23 -1.45
C LEU A 143 -10.70 -7.71 -1.33
N ARG A 144 -9.89 -7.05 -2.18
CA ARG A 144 -9.79 -5.57 -2.23
C ARG A 144 -11.13 -4.95 -2.65
N LEU A 145 -11.72 -5.46 -3.71
CA LEU A 145 -13.00 -4.97 -4.22
C LEU A 145 -14.10 -5.09 -3.17
N ASN A 146 -14.18 -6.22 -2.46
CA ASN A 146 -15.14 -6.40 -1.37
C ASN A 146 -14.86 -5.48 -0.16
N ALA A 147 -13.63 -5.07 0.04
CA ALA A 147 -13.23 -4.10 1.07
C ALA A 147 -13.37 -2.64 0.61
N GLY A 148 -13.86 -2.39 -0.61
CA GLY A 148 -13.97 -1.04 -1.18
C GLY A 148 -12.63 -0.37 -1.48
N ILE A 149 -11.54 -1.13 -1.59
CA ILE A 149 -10.19 -0.62 -1.85
C ILE A 149 -9.97 -0.57 -3.37
N PRO A 150 -9.96 0.62 -3.98
CA PRO A 150 -9.73 0.75 -5.42
C PRO A 150 -8.28 0.46 -5.79
N MET A 151 -8.04 0.20 -7.07
CA MET A 151 -6.72 0.24 -7.68
C MET A 151 -6.81 0.98 -9.00
N ILE A 152 -6.09 2.10 -9.08
CA ILE A 152 -5.93 2.83 -10.33
C ILE A 152 -4.82 2.17 -11.13
N VAL A 153 -5.14 1.76 -12.33
CA VAL A 153 -4.26 1.14 -13.34
C VAL A 153 -4.17 2.05 -14.57
N ALA A 154 -3.30 1.76 -15.51
CA ALA A 154 -3.10 2.59 -16.71
C ALA A 154 -4.42 2.89 -17.45
N ALA A 155 -5.30 1.89 -17.57
CA ALA A 155 -6.60 2.04 -18.24
C ALA A 155 -7.60 2.94 -17.49
N THR A 156 -7.39 3.18 -16.20
CA THR A 156 -8.31 3.95 -15.34
C THR A 156 -7.75 5.27 -14.83
N GLN A 157 -6.51 5.60 -15.20
CA GLN A 157 -5.92 6.91 -14.88
C GLN A 157 -6.80 8.03 -15.43
N GLU A 158 -6.99 9.09 -14.63
CA GLU A 158 -7.81 10.27 -14.94
C GLU A 158 -9.31 9.99 -15.22
N GLN A 159 -9.79 8.76 -14.96
CA GLN A 159 -11.22 8.44 -15.13
C GLN A 159 -12.05 8.86 -13.91
N PHE A 160 -11.49 8.80 -12.71
CA PHE A 160 -12.23 8.95 -11.46
C PHE A 160 -11.68 10.08 -10.59
N VAL A 161 -12.58 10.79 -9.90
CA VAL A 161 -12.23 11.59 -8.73
C VAL A 161 -12.26 10.69 -7.48
N PRO A 162 -11.56 11.04 -6.38
CA PRO A 162 -11.49 10.20 -5.17
C PRO A 162 -12.85 9.76 -4.63
N GLN A 163 -13.85 10.61 -4.69
CA GLN A 163 -15.21 10.34 -4.20
C GLN A 163 -15.92 9.25 -5.03
N MET A 164 -15.68 9.19 -6.35
CA MET A 164 -16.30 8.18 -7.22
C MET A 164 -15.86 6.75 -6.89
N VAL A 165 -14.73 6.60 -6.24
CA VAL A 165 -14.16 5.30 -5.84
C VAL A 165 -14.21 5.09 -4.33
N ASN A 166 -15.07 5.81 -3.61
CA ASN A 166 -15.27 5.73 -2.16
C ASN A 166 -13.98 5.89 -1.35
N PHE A 167 -13.04 6.70 -1.83
CA PHE A 167 -11.70 6.82 -1.26
C PHE A 167 -11.71 7.43 0.14
N GLU A 168 -12.74 8.18 0.47
CA GLU A 168 -13.02 8.69 1.81
C GLU A 168 -13.35 7.57 2.81
N VAL A 169 -14.07 6.53 2.37
CA VAL A 169 -14.51 5.42 3.24
C VAL A 169 -13.32 4.60 3.76
N ILE A 170 -12.28 4.47 2.94
CA ILE A 170 -11.04 3.78 3.31
C ILE A 170 -10.01 4.71 3.99
N GLY A 171 -10.40 5.96 4.32
CA GLY A 171 -9.49 6.93 4.94
C GLY A 171 -8.43 7.51 4.00
N GLY A 172 -8.60 7.37 2.69
CA GLY A 172 -7.67 7.88 1.67
C GLY A 172 -7.79 9.37 1.41
N VAL A 173 -8.83 10.03 1.95
CA VAL A 173 -9.06 11.48 1.89
C VAL A 173 -9.02 12.06 3.30
N SER A 174 -8.33 13.19 3.47
CA SER A 174 -8.31 13.94 4.71
C SER A 174 -9.05 15.28 4.51
N PHE A 175 -10.10 15.52 5.27
CA PHE A 175 -10.85 16.77 5.28
C PHE A 175 -10.21 17.86 6.16
N GLN A 176 -9.18 17.50 6.94
CA GLN A 176 -8.48 18.42 7.85
C GLN A 176 -7.23 19.06 7.23
N LYS A 177 -6.78 18.59 6.07
CA LYS A 177 -5.67 19.20 5.32
C LYS A 177 -6.22 20.26 4.36
N GLY A 178 -5.31 21.14 3.89
CA GLY A 178 -5.64 22.10 2.84
C GLY A 178 -6.15 21.44 1.55
N CYS A 179 -6.76 22.25 0.69
CA CYS A 179 -7.36 21.82 -0.57
C CYS A 179 -6.36 21.09 -1.49
N TYR A 180 -6.86 20.16 -2.30
CA TYR A 180 -6.14 19.61 -3.44
C TYR A 180 -6.77 20.13 -4.74
N PRO A 181 -6.02 20.16 -5.86
CA PRO A 181 -6.58 20.58 -7.14
C PRO A 181 -7.82 19.75 -7.52
N GLY A 182 -8.93 20.43 -7.87
CA GLY A 182 -10.18 19.79 -8.23
C GLY A 182 -11.08 19.35 -7.07
N GLN A 183 -10.79 19.76 -5.84
CA GLN A 183 -11.63 19.47 -4.68
C GLN A 183 -12.97 20.20 -4.70
N GLU A 184 -13.08 21.27 -5.48
CA GLU A 184 -14.23 22.18 -5.52
C GLU A 184 -15.36 21.69 -6.46
N ILE A 185 -15.32 20.44 -6.91
CA ILE A 185 -16.33 19.85 -7.78
C ILE A 185 -17.37 19.12 -6.94
#